data_6ea5fe107906b40c07041be25fe2f2d7
#
_entry.id   6ea5fe107906b40c07041be25fe2f2d7
#
_cell.length_a   1.000
_cell.length_b   1.000
_cell.length_c   1.000
_cell.angle_alpha   90.00
_cell.angle_beta   90.00
_cell.angle_gamma   90.00
#
_symmetry.space_group_name_H-M   'P 1'
#
loop_
_entity.id
_entity.type
_entity.pdbx_description
1 polymer ?
#
loop_
_entity_poly.entity_id
_entity_poly.type
_entity_poly.pdbx_seq_one_letter_code
_entity_poly.pdbx_strand_id
1 'polypeptide(L)'
;MNKKIQYCPNFKMLIVGALTATPILSFLSSKAYAGGTAFDATSISSMGSANAGMAAEAGDASVLFANPAALTRLKRAEVVLGAAFVGINTSYTSGQTPDGSPTNSGTTGSAGQEFNRKSGYDSTALAPNLFVAIPITKKLVVGFGGAASHALIVRYDENFPGRNQGRDIDFKVSRANLGFGYKLTPTLSIGANGSYERYFQSLKLKLNYRDAVDGLLNNGSTLLDGLNAAGLAPPIPEEAALSLRVFGWAFNAQAGALWEPTINTRIGISYRPKTEFTGMRGKLKIQETAEGAEFREFLNGGLIGVSGPLLGVNGPQAAGDLLP
;
A
#
# COMPACT_ATOMS: atom_id res chain seq x y z
N MET A 1 -29.19 38.43 41.81
CA MET A 1 -29.76 37.16 41.29
C MET A 1 -28.62 36.18 41.01
N ASN A 2 -28.28 35.33 41.99
CA ASN A 2 -27.21 34.34 41.86
C ASN A 2 -27.80 33.03 41.28
N LYS A 3 -27.57 32.73 40.02
CA LYS A 3 -27.89 31.43 39.47
C LYS A 3 -26.79 30.42 39.89
N LYS A 4 -27.11 29.53 40.80
CA LYS A 4 -26.30 28.36 41.12
C LYS A 4 -26.27 27.43 39.90
N ILE A 5 -25.07 27.21 39.33
CA ILE A 5 -24.86 26.20 38.31
C ILE A 5 -24.98 24.81 38.99
N GLN A 6 -26.04 24.08 38.71
CA GLN A 6 -26.19 22.70 39.15
C GLN A 6 -25.22 21.82 38.32
N TYR A 7 -24.16 21.36 38.97
CA TYR A 7 -23.28 20.36 38.42
C TYR A 7 -24.00 19.00 38.31
N CYS A 8 -24.09 18.47 37.12
CA CYS A 8 -24.65 17.15 36.86
C CYS A 8 -23.74 16.07 37.50
N PRO A 9 -24.19 15.28 38.48
CA PRO A 9 -23.32 14.35 39.22
C PRO A 9 -22.70 13.24 38.32
N ASN A 10 -23.31 13.00 37.19
CA ASN A 10 -22.83 11.98 36.23
C ASN A 10 -21.55 12.37 35.47
N PHE A 11 -21.20 13.68 35.43
CA PHE A 11 -20.02 14.15 34.73
C PHE A 11 -18.72 13.80 35.48
N LYS A 12 -18.72 13.79 36.80
CA LYS A 12 -17.57 13.36 37.62
C LYS A 12 -17.31 11.85 37.47
N MET A 13 -18.36 11.04 37.35
CA MET A 13 -18.24 9.59 37.19
C MET A 13 -17.69 9.20 35.80
N LEU A 14 -17.98 10.00 34.77
CA LEU A 14 -17.46 9.81 33.41
C LEU A 14 -15.98 10.17 33.33
N ILE A 15 -15.53 11.24 34.01
CA ILE A 15 -14.10 11.63 34.05
C ILE A 15 -13.28 10.62 34.85
N VAL A 16 -13.76 10.11 35.96
CA VAL A 16 -13.07 9.11 36.77
C VAL A 16 -12.99 7.79 36.00
N GLY A 17 -14.04 7.39 35.27
CA GLY A 17 -14.02 6.22 34.40
C GLY A 17 -13.04 6.35 33.24
N ALA A 18 -12.91 7.53 32.63
CA ALA A 18 -11.94 7.80 31.56
C ALA A 18 -10.49 7.80 32.08
N LEU A 19 -10.23 8.35 33.27
CA LEU A 19 -8.91 8.41 33.89
C LEU A 19 -8.41 7.05 34.39
N THR A 20 -9.31 6.13 34.75
CA THR A 20 -8.94 4.77 35.16
C THR A 20 -8.81 3.79 33.98
N ALA A 21 -9.41 4.10 32.84
CA ALA A 21 -9.30 3.29 31.63
C ALA A 21 -7.96 3.53 30.86
N THR A 22 -7.38 4.71 30.99
CA THR A 22 -6.13 5.08 30.30
C THR A 22 -4.92 4.20 30.64
N PRO A 23 -4.63 3.82 31.89
CA PRO A 23 -3.51 2.95 32.17
C PRO A 23 -3.72 1.51 31.72
N ILE A 24 -4.97 1.04 31.62
CA ILE A 24 -5.26 -0.32 31.14
C ILE A 24 -5.05 -0.42 29.62
N LEU A 25 -5.35 0.64 28.87
CA LEU A 25 -5.08 0.69 27.42
C LEU A 25 -3.58 0.75 27.10
N SER A 26 -2.77 1.34 27.98
CA SER A 26 -1.31 1.43 27.76
C SER A 26 -0.61 0.09 27.88
N PHE A 27 -1.14 -0.86 28.64
CA PHE A 27 -0.61 -2.23 28.73
C PHE A 27 -0.95 -3.11 27.53
N LEU A 28 -1.88 -2.68 26.68
CA LEU A 28 -2.27 -3.37 25.45
C LEU A 28 -1.53 -2.86 24.20
N SER A 29 -0.57 -1.95 24.37
CA SER A 29 0.22 -1.42 23.26
C SER A 29 1.21 -2.48 22.74
N SER A 30 0.69 -3.44 21.99
CA SER A 30 1.51 -4.17 21.03
C SER A 30 2.06 -3.16 20.00
N LYS A 31 3.28 -3.40 19.52
CA LYS A 31 3.91 -2.56 18.49
C LYS A 31 2.91 -2.29 17.35
N ALA A 32 2.46 -1.06 17.21
CA ALA A 32 1.60 -0.67 16.11
C ALA A 32 2.46 -0.53 14.85
N TYR A 33 2.27 -1.43 13.91
CA TYR A 33 2.84 -1.29 12.57
C TYR A 33 1.86 -0.49 11.73
N ALA A 34 2.17 0.77 11.46
CA ALA A 34 1.37 1.62 10.58
C ALA A 34 1.73 1.33 9.12
N GLY A 35 0.77 0.82 8.34
CA GLY A 35 0.90 0.70 6.88
C GLY A 35 0.56 2.05 6.23
N GLY A 36 1.55 2.79 5.72
CA GLY A 36 1.37 4.10 5.08
C GLY A 36 0.59 4.10 3.75
N THR A 37 0.06 2.95 3.32
CA THR A 37 -0.67 2.78 2.05
C THR A 37 -2.14 2.43 2.25
N ALA A 38 -2.65 2.47 3.49
CA ALA A 38 -4.06 2.23 3.75
C ALA A 38 -4.91 3.30 3.05
N PHE A 39 -5.94 2.85 2.35
CA PHE A 39 -6.85 3.71 1.63
C PHE A 39 -8.20 3.76 2.36
N ASP A 40 -8.48 4.90 2.99
CA ASP A 40 -9.65 5.06 3.86
C ASP A 40 -10.97 5.36 3.12
N ALA A 41 -10.98 5.33 1.79
CA ALA A 41 -12.19 5.54 0.97
C ALA A 41 -12.95 4.24 0.68
N THR A 42 -12.94 3.29 1.61
CA THR A 42 -13.65 2.01 1.49
C THR A 42 -15.17 2.17 1.60
N SER A 43 -15.63 3.14 2.40
CA SER A 43 -17.03 3.54 2.52
C SER A 43 -17.16 5.03 2.22
N ILE A 44 -17.94 5.38 1.20
CA ILE A 44 -18.14 6.79 0.83
C ILE A 44 -18.98 7.52 1.88
N SER A 45 -19.94 6.83 2.49
CA SER A 45 -20.78 7.42 3.55
C SER A 45 -19.99 7.77 4.80
N SER A 46 -18.99 6.97 5.18
CA SER A 46 -18.15 7.26 6.35
C SER A 46 -17.01 8.24 6.08
N MET A 47 -16.69 8.53 4.82
CA MET A 47 -15.70 9.56 4.47
C MET A 47 -16.10 10.95 4.97
N GLY A 48 -17.39 11.27 4.98
CA GLY A 48 -17.89 12.55 5.50
C GLY A 48 -17.56 12.79 6.96
N SER A 49 -17.42 11.74 7.76
CA SER A 49 -16.99 11.77 9.15
C SER A 49 -15.51 11.44 9.36
N ALA A 50 -14.72 11.41 8.28
CA ALA A 50 -13.33 10.94 8.29
C ALA A 50 -13.17 9.56 8.96
N ASN A 51 -14.13 8.67 8.73
CA ASN A 51 -14.24 7.33 9.32
C ASN A 51 -14.37 7.32 10.87
N ALA A 52 -14.71 8.45 11.50
CA ALA A 52 -14.89 8.52 12.94
C ALA A 52 -16.06 7.61 13.37
N GLY A 53 -15.81 6.75 14.35
CA GLY A 53 -16.82 5.84 14.87
C GLY A 53 -17.15 4.66 13.95
N MET A 54 -16.37 4.40 12.90
CA MET A 54 -16.62 3.41 11.87
C MET A 54 -16.95 1.99 12.41
N ALA A 55 -16.37 1.60 13.55
CA ALA A 55 -16.67 0.32 14.20
C ALA A 55 -18.06 0.26 14.84
N ALA A 56 -18.68 1.41 15.18
CA ALA A 56 -19.97 1.53 15.81
C ALA A 56 -21.03 2.16 14.89
N GLU A 57 -20.63 2.67 13.74
CA GLU A 57 -21.52 3.23 12.74
C GLU A 57 -22.35 2.13 12.06
N ALA A 58 -23.52 2.51 11.57
CA ALA A 58 -24.42 1.60 10.88
C ALA A 58 -25.28 2.37 9.87
N GLY A 59 -24.61 3.19 9.06
CA GLY A 59 -25.28 4.05 8.09
C GLY A 59 -25.84 3.30 6.90
N ASP A 60 -25.09 2.35 6.35
CA ASP A 60 -25.45 1.59 5.16
C ASP A 60 -24.70 0.24 5.07
N ALA A 61 -24.86 -0.48 3.95
CA ALA A 61 -24.28 -1.81 3.76
C ALA A 61 -22.74 -1.84 3.77
N SER A 62 -22.05 -0.71 3.64
CA SER A 62 -20.58 -0.64 3.67
C SER A 62 -19.98 -0.92 5.05
N VAL A 63 -20.81 -0.92 6.11
CA VAL A 63 -20.40 -1.32 7.47
C VAL A 63 -19.85 -2.75 7.54
N LEU A 64 -20.20 -3.60 6.57
CA LEU A 64 -19.61 -4.95 6.41
C LEU A 64 -18.08 -4.90 6.41
N PHE A 65 -17.49 -3.85 5.86
CA PHE A 65 -16.04 -3.68 5.74
C PHE A 65 -15.40 -3.26 7.07
N ALA A 66 -16.12 -2.46 7.87
CA ALA A 66 -15.64 -1.91 9.13
C ALA A 66 -15.95 -2.80 10.34
N ASN A 67 -17.22 -3.20 10.47
CA ASN A 67 -17.71 -4.07 11.54
C ASN A 67 -18.93 -4.87 11.06
N PRO A 68 -18.79 -6.15 10.76
CA PRO A 68 -19.90 -6.96 10.26
C PRO A 68 -21.08 -7.07 11.25
N ALA A 69 -20.86 -6.89 12.56
CA ALA A 69 -21.94 -6.88 13.54
C ALA A 69 -22.94 -5.72 13.32
N ALA A 70 -22.48 -4.60 12.75
CA ALA A 70 -23.32 -3.44 12.51
C ALA A 70 -24.35 -3.66 11.38
N LEU A 71 -24.19 -4.69 10.55
CA LEU A 71 -25.19 -5.10 9.55
C LEU A 71 -26.57 -5.35 10.19
N THR A 72 -26.63 -5.79 11.45
CA THR A 72 -27.89 -6.07 12.16
C THR A 72 -28.80 -4.86 12.35
N ARG A 73 -28.30 -3.66 12.11
CA ARG A 73 -29.05 -2.42 12.16
C ARG A 73 -29.82 -2.12 10.88
N LEU A 74 -29.42 -2.75 9.78
CA LEU A 74 -30.08 -2.59 8.49
C LEU A 74 -31.41 -3.36 8.50
N LYS A 75 -32.52 -2.64 8.34
CA LYS A 75 -33.86 -3.19 8.45
C LYS A 75 -34.44 -3.67 7.12
N ARG A 76 -33.82 -3.30 6.01
CA ARG A 76 -34.21 -3.62 4.63
C ARG A 76 -33.01 -3.98 3.81
N ALA A 77 -33.25 -4.60 2.67
CA ALA A 77 -32.18 -4.84 1.71
C ALA A 77 -31.66 -3.52 1.17
N GLU A 78 -30.33 -3.41 1.10
CA GLU A 78 -29.63 -2.21 0.65
C GLU A 78 -28.55 -2.57 -0.34
N VAL A 79 -28.41 -1.72 -1.37
CA VAL A 79 -27.29 -1.75 -2.31
C VAL A 79 -26.63 -0.38 -2.27
N VAL A 80 -25.33 -0.37 -2.02
CA VAL A 80 -24.51 0.84 -2.04
C VAL A 80 -23.52 0.72 -3.17
N LEU A 81 -23.59 1.60 -4.13
CA LEU A 81 -22.62 1.74 -5.20
C LEU A 81 -21.99 3.12 -5.07
N GLY A 82 -20.68 3.14 -5.05
CA GLY A 82 -19.96 4.39 -4.94
C GLY A 82 -18.63 4.36 -5.65
N ALA A 83 -18.05 5.55 -5.82
CA ALA A 83 -16.72 5.72 -6.36
C ALA A 83 -16.06 6.95 -5.75
N ALA A 84 -14.84 6.80 -5.28
CA ALA A 84 -14.01 7.92 -4.87
C ALA A 84 -13.05 8.30 -5.99
N PHE A 85 -13.03 9.60 -6.34
CA PHE A 85 -12.01 10.17 -7.22
C PHE A 85 -10.92 10.76 -6.34
N VAL A 86 -9.71 10.21 -6.45
CA VAL A 86 -8.56 10.62 -5.67
C VAL A 86 -7.62 11.40 -6.55
N GLY A 87 -7.50 12.71 -6.33
CA GLY A 87 -6.48 13.54 -6.94
C GLY A 87 -5.13 13.27 -6.28
N ILE A 88 -4.14 12.88 -7.06
CA ILE A 88 -2.78 12.62 -6.60
C ILE A 88 -1.89 13.67 -7.24
N ASN A 89 -1.31 14.54 -6.40
CA ASN A 89 -0.31 15.51 -6.81
C ASN A 89 0.99 15.16 -6.07
N THR A 90 2.03 14.87 -6.83
CA THR A 90 3.36 14.62 -6.26
C THR A 90 4.34 15.58 -6.88
N SER A 91 5.19 16.19 -6.06
CA SER A 91 6.27 17.04 -6.51
C SER A 91 7.58 16.64 -5.86
N TYR A 92 8.63 16.71 -6.61
CA TYR A 92 9.97 16.47 -6.15
C TYR A 92 10.87 17.64 -6.58
N THR A 93 11.70 18.09 -5.68
CA THR A 93 12.75 19.07 -5.97
C THR A 93 14.07 18.52 -5.45
N SER A 94 15.03 18.32 -6.32
CA SER A 94 16.36 17.87 -5.92
C SER A 94 17.09 18.94 -5.13
N GLY A 95 17.84 18.52 -4.12
CA GLY A 95 18.84 19.37 -3.48
C GLY A 95 19.97 19.73 -4.44
N GLN A 96 20.85 20.61 -4.01
CA GLN A 96 22.07 20.97 -4.73
C GLN A 96 23.27 20.72 -3.82
N THR A 97 24.35 20.22 -4.40
CA THR A 97 25.66 20.26 -3.78
C THR A 97 26.19 21.72 -3.78
N PRO A 98 27.18 22.06 -2.96
CA PRO A 98 27.76 23.43 -2.94
C PRO A 98 28.26 23.92 -4.28
N ASP A 99 28.61 23.03 -5.22
CA ASP A 99 29.02 23.36 -6.58
C ASP A 99 27.83 23.58 -7.55
N GLY A 100 26.61 23.51 -7.06
CA GLY A 100 25.37 23.69 -7.83
C GLY A 100 24.88 22.44 -8.59
N SER A 101 25.56 21.32 -8.48
CA SER A 101 25.14 20.08 -9.07
C SER A 101 23.93 19.52 -8.32
N PRO A 102 22.96 18.88 -9.01
CA PRO A 102 21.83 18.22 -8.31
C PRO A 102 22.35 17.09 -7.43
N THR A 103 21.95 17.07 -6.16
CA THR A 103 22.21 15.93 -5.30
C THR A 103 21.35 14.76 -5.76
N ASN A 104 21.97 13.83 -6.45
CA ASN A 104 21.40 12.51 -6.69
C ASN A 104 21.80 11.60 -5.56
N SER A 105 20.85 11.11 -4.80
CA SER A 105 21.11 10.00 -3.92
C SER A 105 21.35 8.74 -4.76
N GLY A 106 22.58 8.48 -5.13
CA GLY A 106 23.01 7.21 -5.70
C GLY A 106 23.27 7.15 -7.20
N THR A 107 23.30 8.28 -7.92
CA THR A 107 23.73 8.25 -9.33
C THR A 107 24.84 9.24 -9.56
N THR A 108 26.03 8.75 -9.76
CA THR A 108 27.06 9.44 -10.53
C THR A 108 26.53 9.55 -11.96
N GLY A 109 25.78 10.63 -12.25
CA GLY A 109 25.38 10.89 -13.64
C GLY A 109 26.63 11.04 -14.46
N SER A 110 26.70 10.35 -15.59
CA SER A 110 27.74 10.62 -16.60
C SER A 110 27.69 12.11 -16.95
N ALA A 111 28.85 12.74 -17.09
CA ALA A 111 28.93 14.13 -17.44
C ALA A 111 28.14 14.40 -18.73
N GLY A 112 27.07 15.19 -18.63
CA GLY A 112 26.17 15.51 -19.75
C GLY A 112 24.72 15.10 -19.59
N GLN A 113 24.33 14.36 -18.54
CA GLN A 113 22.91 14.09 -18.29
C GLN A 113 22.18 15.30 -17.69
N GLU A 114 21.20 15.82 -18.40
CA GLU A 114 20.28 16.82 -17.87
C GLU A 114 19.26 16.15 -16.91
N PHE A 115 19.32 16.49 -15.64
CA PHE A 115 18.33 16.06 -14.68
C PHE A 115 17.27 17.14 -14.49
N ASN A 116 16.00 16.75 -14.51
CA ASN A 116 14.93 17.63 -14.10
C ASN A 116 15.02 17.90 -12.60
N ARG A 117 15.44 19.09 -12.22
CA ARG A 117 15.48 19.52 -10.80
C ARG A 117 14.12 19.48 -10.14
N LYS A 118 13.06 19.59 -10.92
CA LYS A 118 11.68 19.47 -10.49
C LYS A 118 11.00 18.41 -11.33
N SER A 119 10.41 17.45 -10.68
CA SER A 119 9.58 16.45 -11.31
C SER A 119 8.28 16.34 -10.53
N GLY A 120 7.19 16.13 -11.22
CA GLY A 120 5.88 16.03 -10.59
C GLY A 120 4.95 15.17 -11.43
N TYR A 121 3.87 14.73 -10.80
CA TYR A 121 2.84 13.97 -11.46
C TYR A 121 1.48 14.33 -10.86
N ASP A 122 0.58 14.71 -11.75
CA ASP A 122 -0.82 14.93 -11.45
C ASP A 122 -1.65 13.81 -12.07
N SER A 123 -2.39 13.10 -11.26
CA SER A 123 -3.25 12.02 -11.71
C SER A 123 -4.51 11.93 -10.88
N THR A 124 -5.52 11.34 -11.50
CA THR A 124 -6.75 10.98 -10.82
C THR A 124 -6.88 9.48 -10.78
N ALA A 125 -7.04 8.92 -9.60
CA ALA A 125 -7.36 7.51 -9.40
C ALA A 125 -8.84 7.35 -9.08
N LEU A 126 -9.46 6.32 -9.65
CA LEU A 126 -10.83 5.93 -9.36
C LEU A 126 -10.82 4.71 -8.43
N ALA A 127 -11.47 4.82 -7.28
CA ALA A 127 -11.66 3.74 -6.33
C ALA A 127 -13.15 3.38 -6.22
N PRO A 128 -13.63 2.43 -7.01
CA PRO A 128 -15.03 1.98 -6.94
C PRO A 128 -15.26 1.12 -5.70
N ASN A 129 -16.48 1.17 -5.19
CA ASN A 129 -16.97 0.24 -4.18
C ASN A 129 -18.40 -0.19 -4.47
N LEU A 130 -18.74 -1.41 -4.04
CA LEU A 130 -20.08 -1.98 -4.12
C LEU A 130 -20.33 -2.79 -2.85
N PHE A 131 -21.46 -2.54 -2.19
CA PHE A 131 -21.91 -3.32 -1.04
C PHE A 131 -23.39 -3.65 -1.16
N VAL A 132 -23.73 -4.83 -0.72
CA VAL A 132 -25.10 -5.34 -0.68
C VAL A 132 -25.32 -5.93 0.70
N ALA A 133 -26.43 -5.59 1.33
CA ALA A 133 -26.86 -6.20 2.58
C ALA A 133 -28.32 -6.67 2.47
N ILE A 134 -28.59 -7.89 2.93
CA ILE A 134 -29.90 -8.50 2.84
C ILE A 134 -30.28 -9.05 4.22
N PRO A 135 -31.31 -8.48 4.89
CA PRO A 135 -31.89 -9.08 6.09
C PRO A 135 -32.61 -10.39 5.74
N ILE A 136 -32.07 -11.49 6.22
CA ILE A 136 -32.68 -12.83 6.03
C ILE A 136 -33.77 -13.07 7.07
N THR A 137 -33.53 -12.60 8.29
CA THR A 137 -34.51 -12.64 9.40
C THR A 137 -34.44 -11.32 10.18
N LYS A 138 -35.32 -11.17 11.18
CA LYS A 138 -35.25 -10.03 12.11
C LYS A 138 -33.94 -9.98 12.93
N LYS A 139 -33.18 -11.08 12.95
CA LYS A 139 -31.91 -11.18 13.71
C LYS A 139 -30.69 -11.38 12.84
N LEU A 140 -30.83 -11.86 11.61
CA LEU A 140 -29.72 -12.23 10.72
C LEU A 140 -29.73 -11.36 9.46
N VAL A 141 -28.62 -10.69 9.22
CA VAL A 141 -28.36 -9.94 7.99
C VAL A 141 -27.09 -10.49 7.35
N VAL A 142 -27.15 -10.77 6.06
CA VAL A 142 -26.00 -11.21 5.26
C VAL A 142 -25.56 -10.04 4.38
N GLY A 143 -24.25 -9.87 4.25
CA GLY A 143 -23.67 -8.82 3.43
C GLY A 143 -22.60 -9.36 2.50
N PHE A 144 -22.53 -8.77 1.33
CA PHE A 144 -21.48 -8.97 0.34
C PHE A 144 -20.99 -7.61 -0.16
N GLY A 145 -19.70 -7.48 -0.45
CA GLY A 145 -19.21 -6.22 -1.01
C GLY A 145 -17.74 -6.25 -1.35
N GLY A 146 -17.30 -5.20 -2.02
CA GLY A 146 -15.91 -5.04 -2.41
C GLY A 146 -15.49 -3.58 -2.55
N ALA A 147 -14.22 -3.33 -2.22
CA ALA A 147 -13.59 -2.02 -2.33
C ALA A 147 -12.07 -2.16 -2.44
N ALA A 148 -11.40 -1.07 -2.84
CA ALA A 148 -9.96 -0.96 -2.69
C ALA A 148 -9.63 -0.74 -1.21
N SER A 149 -8.68 -1.52 -0.66
CA SER A 149 -8.24 -1.38 0.74
C SER A 149 -6.90 -0.65 0.87
N HIS A 150 -6.04 -0.73 -0.15
CA HIS A 150 -4.76 -0.04 -0.20
C HIS A 150 -4.52 0.44 -1.62
N ALA A 151 -3.93 1.61 -1.74
CA ALA A 151 -3.48 2.14 -3.02
C ALA A 151 -2.31 3.10 -2.81
N LEU A 152 -1.34 3.03 -3.71
CA LEU A 152 -0.27 4.00 -3.85
C LEU A 152 0.09 4.11 -5.33
N ILE A 153 -0.04 5.29 -5.89
CA ILE A 153 0.35 5.56 -7.26
C ILE A 153 1.30 6.74 -7.24
N VAL A 154 2.51 6.51 -7.68
CA VAL A 154 3.54 7.54 -7.83
C VAL A 154 4.15 7.40 -9.21
N ARG A 155 4.29 8.50 -9.92
CA ARG A 155 4.94 8.55 -11.23
C ARG A 155 5.77 9.81 -11.33
N TYR A 156 6.95 9.66 -11.89
CA TYR A 156 7.85 10.76 -12.19
C TYR A 156 8.31 10.69 -13.64
N ASP A 157 8.86 11.80 -14.14
CA ASP A 157 9.40 11.90 -15.49
C ASP A 157 10.55 10.93 -15.74
N GLU A 158 10.85 10.67 -17.01
CA GLU A 158 11.95 9.78 -17.39
C GLU A 158 13.31 10.27 -16.89
N ASN A 159 13.50 11.59 -16.82
CA ASN A 159 14.73 12.24 -16.36
C ASN A 159 14.67 12.60 -14.87
N PHE A 160 13.78 11.94 -14.12
CA PHE A 160 13.69 12.10 -12.67
C PHE A 160 15.02 11.71 -11.99
N PRO A 161 15.60 12.55 -11.11
CA PRO A 161 16.88 12.24 -10.46
C PRO A 161 16.90 10.94 -9.66
N GLY A 162 15.79 10.58 -9.02
CA GLY A 162 15.63 9.35 -8.26
C GLY A 162 15.14 8.14 -9.08
N ARG A 163 15.21 8.18 -10.42
CA ARG A 163 14.69 7.14 -11.31
C ARG A 163 15.29 5.74 -11.09
N ASN A 164 16.48 5.68 -10.49
CA ASN A 164 17.14 4.42 -10.16
C ASN A 164 16.61 3.77 -8.90
N GLN A 165 15.95 4.53 -8.01
CA GLN A 165 15.30 4.02 -6.81
C GLN A 165 13.83 3.68 -7.05
N GLY A 166 13.17 4.38 -7.97
CA GLY A 166 11.79 4.14 -8.35
C GLY A 166 11.22 5.32 -9.13
N ARG A 167 10.76 5.08 -10.34
CA ARG A 167 10.13 6.09 -11.19
C ARG A 167 8.62 5.97 -11.17
N ASP A 168 8.11 4.77 -11.44
CA ASP A 168 6.69 4.48 -11.44
C ASP A 168 6.40 3.40 -10.40
N ILE A 169 5.54 3.71 -9.45
CA ILE A 169 5.03 2.77 -8.46
C ILE A 169 3.51 2.75 -8.59
N ASP A 170 2.95 1.61 -8.88
CA ASP A 170 1.50 1.37 -8.88
C ASP A 170 1.24 0.17 -7.99
N PHE A 171 0.72 0.41 -6.81
CA PHE A 171 0.41 -0.58 -5.79
C PHE A 171 -1.07 -0.52 -5.45
N LYS A 172 -1.74 -1.67 -5.48
CA LYS A 172 -3.17 -1.79 -5.21
C LYS A 172 -3.50 -3.08 -4.49
N VAL A 173 -4.37 -2.99 -3.50
CA VAL A 173 -5.03 -4.15 -2.89
C VAL A 173 -6.53 -3.97 -3.00
N SER A 174 -7.18 -4.89 -3.68
CA SER A 174 -8.63 -4.95 -3.77
C SER A 174 -9.15 -6.06 -2.87
N ARG A 175 -10.25 -5.81 -2.18
CA ARG A 175 -10.85 -6.76 -1.25
C ARG A 175 -12.32 -7.00 -1.60
N ALA A 176 -12.73 -8.27 -1.64
CA ALA A 176 -14.11 -8.70 -1.68
C ALA A 176 -14.45 -9.41 -0.38
N ASN A 177 -15.56 -9.04 0.25
CA ASN A 177 -16.02 -9.56 1.54
C ASN A 177 -17.36 -10.24 1.39
N LEU A 178 -17.53 -11.34 2.10
CA LEU A 178 -18.80 -11.99 2.35
C LEU A 178 -18.93 -12.23 3.85
N GLY A 179 -20.06 -11.83 4.45
CA GLY A 179 -20.21 -11.95 5.89
C GLY A 179 -21.64 -11.83 6.37
N PHE A 180 -21.78 -11.85 7.67
CA PHE A 180 -23.09 -11.76 8.33
C PHE A 180 -22.98 -10.98 9.64
N GLY A 181 -24.11 -10.40 10.03
CA GLY A 181 -24.36 -9.90 11.38
C GLY A 181 -25.52 -10.63 12.01
N TYR A 182 -25.39 -10.98 13.28
CA TYR A 182 -26.42 -11.67 14.04
C TYR A 182 -26.72 -10.98 15.38
N LYS A 183 -27.98 -10.66 15.62
CA LYS A 183 -28.46 -10.04 16.85
C LYS A 183 -28.67 -11.10 17.93
N LEU A 184 -27.72 -11.18 18.89
CA LEU A 184 -27.79 -12.12 20.03
C LEU A 184 -28.88 -11.71 21.02
N THR A 185 -28.86 -10.41 21.42
CA THR A 185 -29.86 -9.83 22.31
C THR A 185 -30.40 -8.53 21.69
N PRO A 186 -31.43 -7.91 22.26
CA PRO A 186 -31.88 -6.60 21.79
C PRO A 186 -30.81 -5.52 21.75
N THR A 187 -29.76 -5.64 22.59
CA THR A 187 -28.68 -4.66 22.74
C THR A 187 -27.31 -5.13 22.25
N LEU A 188 -27.14 -6.41 21.93
CA LEU A 188 -25.84 -6.97 21.54
C LEU A 188 -25.94 -7.71 20.21
N SER A 189 -25.09 -7.34 19.28
CA SER A 189 -24.91 -8.01 17.98
C SER A 189 -23.47 -8.48 17.83
N ILE A 190 -23.29 -9.58 17.11
CA ILE A 190 -21.99 -10.09 16.67
C ILE A 190 -22.00 -10.24 15.15
N GLY A 191 -20.84 -10.32 14.56
CA GLY A 191 -20.74 -10.56 13.13
C GLY A 191 -19.35 -11.04 12.74
N ALA A 192 -19.31 -11.68 11.60
CA ALA A 192 -18.06 -12.09 10.98
C ALA A 192 -18.13 -11.95 9.47
N ASN A 193 -17.00 -11.76 8.85
CA ASN A 193 -16.85 -11.83 7.40
C ASN A 193 -15.57 -12.58 7.03
N GLY A 194 -15.58 -13.21 5.86
CA GLY A 194 -14.41 -13.68 5.15
C GLY A 194 -14.12 -12.72 4.00
N SER A 195 -12.85 -12.51 3.70
CA SER A 195 -12.42 -11.67 2.59
C SER A 195 -11.42 -12.39 1.69
N TYR A 196 -11.57 -12.14 0.39
CA TYR A 196 -10.56 -12.45 -0.62
C TYR A 196 -9.88 -11.15 -1.00
N GLU A 197 -8.56 -11.11 -0.89
CA GLU A 197 -7.74 -9.94 -1.19
C GLU A 197 -6.81 -10.22 -2.37
N ARG A 198 -6.77 -9.30 -3.32
CA ARG A 198 -5.89 -9.37 -4.47
C ARG A 198 -4.87 -8.24 -4.42
N TYR A 199 -3.62 -8.64 -4.40
CA TYR A 199 -2.45 -7.78 -4.44
C TYR A 199 -1.99 -7.56 -5.87
N PHE A 200 -1.68 -6.33 -6.22
CA PHE A 200 -1.02 -5.94 -7.46
C PHE A 200 0.01 -4.86 -7.18
N GLN A 201 1.22 -5.07 -7.69
CA GLN A 201 2.27 -4.06 -7.68
C GLN A 201 2.96 -4.01 -9.03
N SER A 202 3.20 -2.82 -9.53
CA SER A 202 4.07 -2.54 -10.66
C SER A 202 5.11 -1.50 -10.24
N LEU A 203 6.36 -1.82 -10.43
CA LEU A 203 7.49 -0.94 -10.16
C LEU A 203 8.30 -0.79 -11.44
N LYS A 204 8.58 0.46 -11.83
CA LYS A 204 9.53 0.73 -12.91
C LYS A 204 10.63 1.62 -12.37
N LEU A 205 11.85 1.29 -12.72
CA LEU A 205 13.04 2.05 -12.39
C LEU A 205 14.07 1.95 -13.53
N LYS A 206 15.09 2.76 -13.46
CA LYS A 206 16.27 2.65 -14.29
C LYS A 206 17.38 1.98 -13.51
N LEU A 207 17.99 0.97 -14.06
CA LEU A 207 19.18 0.33 -13.50
C LEU A 207 20.39 1.09 -14.06
N ASN A 208 21.22 1.66 -13.18
CA ASN A 208 22.50 2.22 -13.54
C ASN A 208 23.55 1.11 -13.52
N TYR A 209 24.20 0.86 -14.65
CA TYR A 209 25.20 -0.21 -14.74
C TYR A 209 26.46 0.09 -13.91
N ARG A 210 26.88 1.35 -13.80
CA ARG A 210 28.04 1.73 -12.99
C ARG A 210 27.80 1.44 -11.51
N ASP A 211 26.67 1.89 -10.99
CA ASP A 211 26.31 1.64 -9.58
C ASP A 211 26.20 0.14 -9.28
N ALA A 212 25.66 -0.64 -10.24
CA ALA A 212 25.55 -2.07 -10.10
C ALA A 212 26.92 -2.77 -10.09
N VAL A 213 27.82 -2.32 -10.94
CA VAL A 213 29.19 -2.87 -11.01
C VAL A 213 30.00 -2.47 -9.78
N ASP A 214 29.89 -1.22 -9.31
CA ASP A 214 30.58 -0.74 -8.09
C ASP A 214 30.06 -1.43 -6.84
N GLY A 215 28.77 -1.76 -6.80
CA GLY A 215 28.18 -2.55 -5.71
C GLY A 215 28.66 -4.01 -5.69
N LEU A 216 29.05 -4.56 -6.83
CA LEU A 216 29.53 -5.94 -6.96
C LEU A 216 31.05 -6.05 -6.77
N LEU A 217 31.78 -5.11 -7.29
CA LEU A 217 33.23 -5.10 -7.40
C LEU A 217 33.76 -3.79 -6.86
N ASN A 218 33.98 -3.62 -5.63
CA ASN A 218 34.46 -2.38 -5.00
C ASN A 218 35.28 -1.49 -5.99
N ASN A 219 34.72 -0.38 -6.49
CA ASN A 219 35.23 0.46 -7.59
C ASN A 219 35.39 -0.27 -8.97
N GLY A 220 34.52 -1.22 -9.24
CA GLY A 220 34.56 -2.00 -10.48
C GLY A 220 34.37 -1.15 -11.73
N SER A 221 33.62 -0.04 -11.67
CA SER A 221 33.45 0.89 -12.79
C SER A 221 34.79 1.50 -13.22
N THR A 222 35.64 1.90 -12.28
CA THR A 222 36.97 2.45 -12.58
C THR A 222 37.89 1.40 -13.22
N LEU A 223 37.84 0.14 -12.75
CA LEU A 223 38.56 -0.96 -13.35
C LEU A 223 38.13 -1.21 -14.80
N LEU A 224 36.82 -1.25 -15.02
CA LEU A 224 36.26 -1.49 -16.36
C LEU A 224 36.52 -0.33 -17.32
N ASP A 225 36.50 0.91 -16.86
CA ASP A 225 36.91 2.07 -17.67
C ASP A 225 38.37 1.97 -18.10
N GLY A 226 39.27 1.51 -17.22
CA GLY A 226 40.65 1.23 -17.54
C GLY A 226 40.80 0.11 -18.59
N LEU A 227 40.05 -0.97 -18.45
CA LEU A 227 40.03 -2.09 -19.42
C LEU A 227 39.43 -1.65 -20.76
N ASN A 228 38.39 -0.81 -20.75
CA ASN A 228 37.82 -0.26 -21.98
C ASN A 228 38.82 0.63 -22.72
N ALA A 229 39.53 1.52 -22.01
CA ALA A 229 40.58 2.34 -22.60
C ALA A 229 41.72 1.51 -23.20
N ALA A 230 41.98 0.32 -22.69
CA ALA A 230 42.94 -0.64 -23.21
C ALA A 230 42.37 -1.50 -24.34
N GLY A 231 41.09 -1.37 -24.71
CA GLY A 231 40.42 -2.20 -25.73
C GLY A 231 40.12 -3.61 -25.28
N LEU A 232 40.14 -3.89 -23.98
CA LEU A 232 39.93 -5.19 -23.36
C LEU A 232 38.52 -5.41 -22.83
N ALA A 233 37.69 -4.36 -22.75
CA ALA A 233 36.32 -4.43 -22.32
C ALA A 233 35.42 -3.49 -23.15
N PRO A 234 34.14 -3.78 -23.34
CA PRO A 234 33.19 -2.85 -23.92
C PRO A 234 32.92 -1.66 -22.96
N PRO A 235 32.47 -0.52 -23.48
CA PRO A 235 32.09 0.61 -22.63
C PRO A 235 30.97 0.23 -21.68
N ILE A 236 30.98 0.78 -20.46
CA ILE A 236 29.89 0.59 -19.50
C ILE A 236 28.66 1.36 -20.00
N PRO A 237 27.53 0.70 -20.31
CA PRO A 237 26.31 1.38 -20.72
C PRO A 237 25.79 2.27 -19.61
N GLU A 238 24.98 3.27 -19.95
CA GLU A 238 24.45 4.18 -18.95
C GLU A 238 23.38 3.52 -18.07
N GLU A 239 22.28 3.08 -18.69
CA GLU A 239 21.11 2.62 -17.95
C GLU A 239 20.33 1.55 -18.72
N ALA A 240 19.69 0.63 -17.96
CA ALA A 240 18.64 -0.24 -18.46
C ALA A 240 17.30 0.08 -17.81
N ALA A 241 16.20 -0.07 -18.55
CA ALA A 241 14.88 0.08 -17.97
C ALA A 241 14.43 -1.25 -17.35
N LEU A 242 14.08 -1.20 -16.07
CA LEU A 242 13.62 -2.36 -15.30
C LEU A 242 12.15 -2.18 -14.93
N SER A 243 11.36 -3.21 -15.22
CA SER A 243 9.93 -3.26 -14.88
C SER A 243 9.63 -4.55 -14.13
N LEU A 244 9.24 -4.40 -12.88
CA LEU A 244 8.79 -5.50 -12.02
C LEU A 244 7.28 -5.43 -11.86
N ARG A 245 6.59 -6.55 -12.10
CA ARG A 245 5.16 -6.70 -11.79
C ARG A 245 4.98 -7.87 -10.86
N VAL A 246 4.29 -7.66 -9.76
CA VAL A 246 4.02 -8.68 -8.74
C VAL A 246 2.52 -8.79 -8.53
N PHE A 247 2.04 -10.02 -8.45
CA PHE A 247 0.67 -10.37 -8.15
C PHE A 247 0.65 -11.32 -6.96
N GLY A 248 -0.38 -11.23 -6.16
CA GLY A 248 -0.61 -12.15 -5.05
C GLY A 248 -2.08 -12.14 -4.64
N TRP A 249 -2.44 -13.07 -3.79
CA TRP A 249 -3.78 -13.16 -3.22
C TRP A 249 -3.70 -13.59 -1.76
N ALA A 250 -4.74 -13.30 -1.01
CA ALA A 250 -4.87 -13.73 0.37
C ALA A 250 -6.33 -13.99 0.72
N PHE A 251 -6.54 -14.87 1.67
CA PHE A 251 -7.80 -14.95 2.41
C PHE A 251 -7.59 -14.39 3.81
N ASN A 252 -8.59 -13.68 4.29
CA ASN A 252 -8.60 -13.15 5.64
C ASN A 252 -10.00 -13.26 6.23
N ALA A 253 -10.10 -13.12 7.54
CA ALA A 253 -11.36 -13.10 8.26
C ALA A 253 -11.40 -11.91 9.20
N GLN A 254 -12.60 -11.44 9.52
CA GLN A 254 -12.83 -10.35 10.45
C GLN A 254 -14.01 -10.72 11.33
N ALA A 255 -13.90 -10.44 12.62
CA ALA A 255 -14.99 -10.58 13.57
C ALA A 255 -15.28 -9.23 14.22
N GLY A 256 -16.52 -9.02 14.63
CA GLY A 256 -16.92 -7.80 15.30
C GLY A 256 -18.07 -7.99 16.26
N ALA A 257 -18.20 -7.05 17.17
CA ALA A 257 -19.31 -6.92 18.09
C ALA A 257 -19.82 -5.48 18.11
N LEU A 258 -21.10 -5.31 18.31
CA LEU A 258 -21.77 -4.04 18.47
C LEU A 258 -22.67 -4.11 19.70
N TRP A 259 -22.41 -3.26 20.68
CA TRP A 259 -23.21 -3.14 21.91
C TRP A 259 -23.93 -1.80 21.97
N GLU A 260 -25.23 -1.85 22.17
CA GLU A 260 -26.14 -0.70 22.18
C GLU A 260 -26.85 -0.63 23.53
N PRO A 261 -26.16 -0.17 24.62
CA PRO A 261 -26.75 -0.13 25.96
C PRO A 261 -27.95 0.80 26.04
N THR A 262 -27.97 1.85 25.24
CA THR A 262 -29.10 2.80 25.13
C THR A 262 -29.35 3.12 23.66
N ILE A 263 -30.47 3.78 23.38
CA ILE A 263 -30.82 4.21 22.01
C ILE A 263 -29.81 5.20 21.41
N ASN A 264 -29.10 5.94 22.26
CA ASN A 264 -28.15 7.00 21.84
C ASN A 264 -26.69 6.62 22.01
N THR A 265 -26.40 5.40 22.56
CA THR A 265 -25.02 4.98 22.83
C THR A 265 -24.73 3.68 22.12
N ARG A 266 -23.64 3.67 21.35
CA ARG A 266 -23.15 2.49 20.65
C ARG A 266 -21.66 2.35 20.88
N ILE A 267 -21.26 1.10 21.14
CA ILE A 267 -19.86 0.69 21.29
C ILE A 267 -19.60 -0.44 20.33
N GLY A 268 -18.71 -0.22 19.38
CA GLY A 268 -18.31 -1.21 18.37
C GLY A 268 -16.86 -1.62 18.55
N ILE A 269 -16.62 -2.92 18.43
CA ILE A 269 -15.27 -3.51 18.39
C ILE A 269 -15.20 -4.39 17.15
N SER A 270 -14.12 -4.26 16.42
CA SER A 270 -13.84 -5.10 15.25
C SER A 270 -12.38 -5.50 15.25
N TYR A 271 -12.11 -6.75 14.93
CA TYR A 271 -10.78 -7.31 14.84
C TYR A 271 -10.59 -8.02 13.51
N ARG A 272 -9.51 -7.72 12.84
CA ARG A 272 -9.03 -8.39 11.65
C ARG A 272 -7.55 -8.73 11.85
N PRO A 273 -7.14 -9.98 11.72
CA PRO A 273 -5.74 -10.37 11.78
C PRO A 273 -4.96 -9.76 10.61
N LYS A 274 -3.64 -9.82 10.69
CA LYS A 274 -2.78 -9.38 9.60
C LYS A 274 -3.08 -10.23 8.35
N THR A 275 -3.00 -9.62 7.17
CA THR A 275 -3.14 -10.31 5.90
C THR A 275 -1.78 -10.84 5.45
N GLU A 276 -1.70 -12.13 5.17
CA GLU A 276 -0.52 -12.76 4.58
C GLU A 276 -0.84 -13.16 3.15
N PHE A 277 -0.13 -12.53 2.20
CA PHE A 277 -0.32 -12.81 0.79
C PHE A 277 0.44 -14.07 0.40
N THR A 278 -0.24 -14.94 -0.33
CA THR A 278 0.28 -16.19 -0.85
C THR A 278 0.25 -16.19 -2.38
N GLY A 279 0.90 -17.17 -3.00
CA GLY A 279 0.93 -17.28 -4.45
C GLY A 279 1.55 -16.04 -5.11
N MET A 280 2.51 -15.41 -4.46
CA MET A 280 3.22 -14.25 -5.00
C MET A 280 3.96 -14.67 -6.27
N ARG A 281 3.62 -14.04 -7.39
CA ARG A 281 4.27 -14.25 -8.68
C ARG A 281 4.75 -12.94 -9.24
N GLY A 282 6.03 -12.88 -9.58
CA GLY A 282 6.66 -11.71 -10.17
C GLY A 282 7.01 -11.92 -11.65
N LYS A 283 6.93 -10.85 -12.43
CA LYS A 283 7.50 -10.77 -13.78
C LYS A 283 8.45 -9.60 -13.82
N LEU A 284 9.73 -9.91 -14.02
CA LEU A 284 10.77 -8.92 -14.22
C LEU A 284 11.03 -8.82 -15.73
N LYS A 285 11.04 -7.59 -16.24
CA LYS A 285 11.47 -7.28 -17.59
C LYS A 285 12.62 -6.28 -17.50
N ILE A 286 13.70 -6.60 -18.16
CA ILE A 286 14.82 -5.69 -18.38
C ILE A 286 14.80 -5.34 -19.85
N GLN A 287 14.79 -4.05 -20.17
CA GLN A 287 14.93 -3.52 -21.51
C GLN A 287 16.31 -2.89 -21.57
N GLU A 288 17.19 -3.56 -22.28
CA GLU A 288 18.57 -3.16 -22.49
C GLU A 288 18.72 -2.54 -23.88
N THR A 289 19.70 -1.68 -24.06
CA THR A 289 20.23 -1.30 -25.36
C THR A 289 21.09 -2.44 -25.92
N ALA A 290 21.45 -2.40 -27.18
CA ALA A 290 22.40 -3.36 -27.77
C ALA A 290 23.73 -3.37 -27.00
N GLU A 291 24.23 -2.20 -26.62
CA GLU A 291 25.44 -2.04 -25.78
C GLU A 291 25.27 -2.67 -24.40
N GLY A 292 24.09 -2.54 -23.80
CA GLY A 292 23.78 -3.16 -22.50
C GLY A 292 23.79 -4.68 -22.56
N ALA A 293 23.28 -5.26 -23.65
CA ALA A 293 23.30 -6.69 -23.86
C ALA A 293 24.74 -7.21 -24.07
N GLU A 294 25.55 -6.51 -24.86
CA GLU A 294 26.96 -6.84 -25.07
C GLU A 294 27.77 -6.77 -23.78
N PHE A 295 27.58 -5.70 -23.01
CA PHE A 295 28.23 -5.53 -21.70
C PHE A 295 27.85 -6.63 -20.70
N ARG A 296 26.60 -7.03 -20.67
CA ARG A 296 26.13 -8.13 -19.83
C ARG A 296 26.76 -9.47 -20.25
N GLU A 297 26.85 -9.72 -21.55
CA GLU A 297 27.54 -10.93 -22.06
C GLU A 297 29.03 -10.91 -21.69
N PHE A 298 29.70 -9.78 -21.80
CA PHE A 298 31.07 -9.63 -21.37
C PHE A 298 31.26 -9.94 -19.86
N LEU A 299 30.38 -9.40 -19.00
CA LEU A 299 30.43 -9.68 -17.56
C LEU A 299 30.17 -11.17 -17.26
N ASN A 300 29.24 -11.79 -17.96
CA ASN A 300 28.91 -13.22 -17.76
C ASN A 300 29.97 -14.16 -18.32
N GLY A 301 30.67 -13.76 -19.39
CA GLY A 301 31.56 -14.65 -20.15
C GLY A 301 33.04 -14.55 -19.84
N GLY A 302 33.51 -13.46 -19.24
CA GLY A 302 34.93 -13.18 -19.32
C GLY A 302 35.67 -12.80 -18.05
N LEU A 303 35.13 -11.99 -17.17
CA LEU A 303 35.94 -11.38 -16.12
C LEU A 303 35.73 -11.95 -14.71
N ILE A 304 34.58 -12.50 -14.43
CA ILE A 304 34.19 -12.78 -13.04
C ILE A 304 34.11 -14.28 -12.74
N GLY A 305 34.13 -15.17 -13.76
CA GLY A 305 34.10 -16.64 -13.54
C GLY A 305 32.94 -17.11 -12.64
N VAL A 306 31.97 -16.22 -12.37
CA VAL A 306 30.81 -16.50 -11.55
C VAL A 306 29.82 -17.24 -12.43
N SER A 307 29.69 -18.51 -12.24
CA SER A 307 28.67 -19.36 -12.84
C SER A 307 27.28 -18.99 -12.28
N GLY A 308 26.80 -17.80 -12.60
CA GLY A 308 25.48 -17.30 -12.28
C GLY A 308 25.25 -15.93 -12.90
N PRO A 309 24.05 -15.60 -13.34
CA PRO A 309 23.78 -14.29 -13.91
C PRO A 309 23.99 -13.22 -12.83
N LEU A 310 24.83 -12.23 -13.10
CA LEU A 310 25.15 -11.09 -12.23
C LEU A 310 23.91 -10.35 -11.72
N LEU A 311 22.78 -10.51 -12.41
CA LEU A 311 21.49 -9.94 -12.05
C LEU A 311 20.41 -11.01 -11.82
N GLY A 312 20.78 -12.31 -11.69
CA GLY A 312 19.80 -13.38 -11.55
C GLY A 312 18.90 -13.59 -12.77
N VAL A 313 19.24 -13.04 -13.93
CA VAL A 313 18.37 -13.02 -15.12
C VAL A 313 19.13 -13.59 -16.31
N ASN A 314 18.82 -14.81 -16.68
CA ASN A 314 19.22 -15.39 -17.96
C ASN A 314 18.37 -14.74 -19.06
N GLY A 315 18.94 -13.84 -19.87
CA GLY A 315 18.34 -13.29 -21.10
C GLY A 315 16.88 -12.79 -20.99
N PRO A 316 16.19 -12.49 -22.09
CA PRO A 316 14.77 -12.18 -22.09
C PRO A 316 13.93 -13.44 -21.81
N GLN A 317 14.21 -14.11 -20.71
CA GLN A 317 13.34 -15.16 -20.23
C GLN A 317 12.08 -14.53 -19.65
N ALA A 318 10.94 -15.04 -20.07
CA ALA A 318 9.72 -14.93 -19.33
C ALA A 318 10.07 -15.19 -17.86
N ALA A 319 9.92 -14.16 -17.03
CA ALA A 319 10.27 -14.19 -15.62
C ALA A 319 9.66 -15.41 -14.96
N GLY A 320 10.46 -16.42 -14.80
CA GLY A 320 10.16 -17.54 -13.94
C GLY A 320 10.25 -17.08 -12.50
N ASP A 321 9.38 -17.63 -11.71
CA ASP A 321 9.21 -17.49 -10.28
C ASP A 321 10.47 -17.01 -9.52
N LEU A 322 10.52 -15.70 -9.21
CA LEU A 322 11.59 -15.09 -8.41
C LEU A 322 11.28 -15.09 -6.90
N LEU A 323 10.15 -15.66 -6.52
CA LEU A 323 9.77 -15.79 -5.11
C LEU A 323 9.26 -17.21 -4.86
N PRO A 324 9.71 -17.89 -3.79
CA PRO A 324 9.25 -19.21 -3.39
C PRO A 324 7.78 -19.24 -3.00
#